data_1647f2a9484cda41c7cdd2c9c9d994ac
#
_entry.id   1647f2a9484cda41c7cdd2c9c9d994ac
#
_cell.length_a   1.000
_cell.length_b   1.000
_cell.length_c   1.000
_cell.angle_alpha   90.00
_cell.angle_beta   90.00
_cell.angle_gamma   90.00
#
_symmetry.space_group_name_H-M   'P 1'
#
loop_
_entity.id
_entity.type
_entity.pdbx_description
1 polymer ?
#
loop_
_entity_poly.entity_id
_entity_poly.type
_entity_poly.pdbx_seq_one_letter_code
_entity_poly.pdbx_strand_id
1 'polypeptide(L)'
;MHVTLHLTNACNLACGYCYECHQKDYMTAETAKKAALLAAGKGQSSCGIVFFGGEPLLCRDVIYRTAAACRDMENALNTRFHFKITTNGTLLDREFLDYSKKNRILIALSHDGTKKAHDFFRRHKDGRGSYDQLESVTEELLAAHPYAPVMMTVCPET
;
A
#
# COMPACT_ATOMS: atom_id res chain seq x y z
N MET A 1 3.76 -17.95 -4.85
CA MET A 1 4.68 -17.31 -3.87
C MET A 1 4.21 -15.89 -3.60
N HIS A 2 4.53 -15.33 -2.41
CA HIS A 2 4.27 -13.91 -2.10
C HIS A 2 5.54 -13.25 -1.60
N VAL A 3 5.75 -11.98 -1.99
CA VAL A 3 6.83 -11.15 -1.45
C VAL A 3 6.27 -9.79 -1.02
N THR A 4 6.70 -9.32 0.13
CA THR A 4 6.40 -7.97 0.60
C THR A 4 7.61 -7.07 0.30
N LEU A 5 7.37 -6.03 -0.48
CA LEU A 5 8.35 -4.98 -0.77
C LEU A 5 8.13 -3.84 0.21
N HIS A 6 9.05 -3.70 1.14
CA HIS A 6 9.06 -2.61 2.11
C HIS A 6 9.67 -1.37 1.44
N LEU A 7 8.82 -0.52 0.84
CA LEU A 7 9.28 0.54 -0.07
C LEU A 7 10.00 1.68 0.65
N THR A 8 9.60 1.96 1.90
CA THR A 8 10.18 3.02 2.73
C THR A 8 9.77 2.85 4.18
N ASN A 9 10.58 3.31 5.12
CA ASN A 9 10.19 3.49 6.52
C ASN A 9 9.58 4.89 6.77
N ALA A 10 9.68 5.81 5.80
CA ALA A 10 9.05 7.11 5.91
C ALA A 10 7.52 7.01 5.87
N CYS A 11 6.86 7.83 6.69
CA CYS A 11 5.41 7.97 6.71
C CYS A 11 5.03 9.43 6.88
N ASN A 12 3.91 9.84 6.33
CA ASN A 12 3.32 11.16 6.53
C ASN A 12 2.47 11.25 7.82
N LEU A 13 2.11 10.10 8.43
CA LEU A 13 1.50 10.03 9.75
C LEU A 13 2.52 9.70 10.85
N ALA A 14 2.08 9.81 12.11
CA ALA A 14 2.81 9.45 13.33
C ALA A 14 1.88 8.67 14.27
N CYS A 15 1.49 7.46 13.84
CA CYS A 15 0.55 6.62 14.59
C CYS A 15 1.18 6.14 15.90
N GLY A 16 0.45 6.27 17.03
CA GLY A 16 0.96 5.96 18.36
C GLY A 16 1.37 4.51 18.59
N TYR A 17 0.81 3.56 17.84
CA TYR A 17 1.16 2.13 17.91
C TYR A 17 2.13 1.69 16.80
N CYS A 18 2.65 2.63 15.99
CA CYS A 18 3.49 2.27 14.85
C CYS A 18 4.82 1.71 15.30
N TYR A 19 5.22 0.57 14.70
CA TYR A 19 6.52 -0.05 14.95
C TYR A 19 7.63 0.46 14.04
N GLU A 20 7.28 1.27 13.02
CA GLU A 20 8.24 1.80 12.07
C GLU A 20 9.10 2.91 12.67
N CYS A 21 10.37 2.92 12.31
CA CYS A 21 11.32 3.93 12.80
C CYS A 21 11.20 5.30 12.12
N HIS A 22 10.34 5.42 11.09
CA HIS A 22 10.08 6.64 10.30
C HIS A 22 11.33 7.27 9.66
N GLN A 23 12.40 6.49 9.44
CA GLN A 23 13.59 6.94 8.72
C GLN A 23 13.26 7.21 7.25
N LYS A 24 13.95 8.18 6.66
CA LYS A 24 13.78 8.55 5.24
C LYS A 24 14.68 7.69 4.35
N ASP A 25 14.44 6.40 4.34
CA ASP A 25 15.03 5.44 3.41
C ASP A 25 14.00 4.98 2.38
N TYR A 26 14.43 4.78 1.16
CA TYR A 26 13.56 4.49 0.05
C TYR A 26 14.14 3.37 -0.82
N MET A 27 13.32 2.37 -1.10
CA MET A 27 13.67 1.31 -2.05
C MET A 27 13.72 1.88 -3.47
N THR A 28 14.75 1.56 -4.22
CA THR A 28 14.79 1.93 -5.64
C THR A 28 13.89 1.02 -6.48
N ALA A 29 13.37 1.54 -7.59
CA ALA A 29 12.56 0.74 -8.52
C ALA A 29 13.35 -0.47 -9.07
N GLU A 30 14.66 -0.33 -9.23
CA GLU A 30 15.51 -1.44 -9.68
C GLU A 30 15.61 -2.55 -8.63
N THR A 31 15.74 -2.20 -7.34
CA THR A 31 15.72 -3.18 -6.24
C THR A 31 14.36 -3.86 -6.15
N ALA A 32 13.26 -3.09 -6.21
CA ALA A 32 11.90 -3.62 -6.17
C ALA A 32 11.63 -4.60 -7.32
N LYS A 33 12.05 -4.25 -8.54
CA LYS A 33 11.95 -5.10 -9.73
C LYS A 33 12.75 -6.39 -9.55
N LYS A 34 14.01 -6.31 -9.14
CA LYS A 34 14.86 -7.50 -8.90
C LYS A 34 14.23 -8.45 -7.88
N ALA A 35 13.70 -7.91 -6.77
CA ALA A 35 13.04 -8.69 -5.75
C ALA A 35 11.76 -9.37 -6.27
N ALA A 36 10.94 -8.67 -7.06
CA ALA A 36 9.74 -9.21 -7.68
C ALA A 36 10.06 -10.36 -8.67
N LEU A 37 11.09 -10.17 -9.49
CA LEU A 37 11.53 -11.20 -10.45
C LEU A 37 12.12 -12.42 -9.76
N LEU A 38 12.91 -12.21 -8.70
CA LEU A 38 13.43 -13.30 -7.88
C LEU A 38 12.28 -14.12 -7.26
N ALA A 39 11.25 -13.44 -6.76
CA ALA A 39 10.07 -14.09 -6.17
C ALA A 39 9.23 -14.85 -7.20
N ALA A 40 9.17 -14.39 -8.45
CA ALA A 40 8.48 -15.11 -9.51
C ALA A 40 9.08 -16.51 -9.75
N GLY A 41 10.41 -16.64 -9.61
CA GLY A 41 11.12 -17.91 -9.66
C GLY A 41 10.89 -18.70 -10.95
N LYS A 42 11.50 -19.88 -11.04
CA LYS A 42 11.23 -20.79 -12.15
C LYS A 42 10.04 -21.70 -11.81
N GLY A 43 9.04 -21.74 -12.70
CA GLY A 43 7.90 -22.66 -12.58
C GLY A 43 6.76 -22.22 -11.65
N GLN A 44 6.75 -20.98 -11.20
CA GLN A 44 5.63 -20.43 -10.45
C GLN A 44 4.57 -19.88 -11.40
N SER A 45 3.35 -20.42 -11.37
CA SER A 45 2.22 -19.92 -12.19
C SER A 45 1.69 -18.55 -11.71
N SER A 46 1.94 -18.20 -10.45
CA SER A 46 1.53 -16.90 -9.89
C SER A 46 2.49 -16.39 -8.81
N CYS A 47 2.62 -15.07 -8.74
CA CYS A 47 3.43 -14.37 -7.75
C CYS A 47 2.67 -13.16 -7.20
N GLY A 48 2.50 -13.09 -5.87
CA GLY A 48 1.91 -11.95 -5.19
C GLY A 48 2.99 -10.95 -4.75
N ILE A 49 2.80 -9.68 -5.10
CA ILE A 49 3.66 -8.57 -4.69
C ILE A 49 2.85 -7.65 -3.78
N VAL A 50 3.31 -7.47 -2.56
CA VAL A 50 2.69 -6.55 -1.60
C VAL A 50 3.58 -5.32 -1.45
N PHE A 51 3.07 -4.16 -1.84
CA PHE A 51 3.70 -2.86 -1.57
C PHE A 51 3.35 -2.44 -0.15
N PHE A 52 4.36 -2.23 0.67
CA PHE A 52 4.23 -1.98 2.09
C PHE A 52 5.29 -0.99 2.58
N GLY A 53 5.25 -0.65 3.89
CA GLY A 53 6.22 0.20 4.58
C GLY A 53 5.54 1.22 5.47
N GLY A 54 6.20 2.32 5.78
CA GLY A 54 5.60 3.43 6.52
C GLY A 54 4.36 3.95 5.79
N GLU A 55 4.55 4.67 4.67
CA GLU A 55 3.46 4.94 3.72
C GLU A 55 3.95 4.70 2.29
N PRO A 56 3.55 3.58 1.66
CA PRO A 56 4.06 3.20 0.34
C PRO A 56 3.68 4.18 -0.78
N LEU A 57 2.60 4.97 -0.64
CA LEU A 57 2.24 5.98 -1.64
C LEU A 57 3.21 7.17 -1.71
N LEU A 58 4.14 7.30 -0.77
CA LEU A 58 5.30 8.20 -0.91
C LEU A 58 6.26 7.73 -2.02
N CYS A 59 6.12 6.47 -2.47
CA CYS A 59 6.97 5.83 -3.47
C CYS A 59 6.18 5.44 -4.73
N ARG A 60 5.21 6.26 -5.19
CA ARG A 60 4.34 5.95 -6.35
C ARG A 60 5.13 5.57 -7.60
N ASP A 61 6.22 6.28 -7.90
CA ASP A 61 7.07 5.96 -9.05
C ASP A 61 7.64 4.54 -8.97
N VAL A 62 8.06 4.10 -7.79
CA VAL A 62 8.56 2.73 -7.57
C VAL A 62 7.44 1.72 -7.81
N ILE A 63 6.22 1.99 -7.32
CA ILE A 63 5.05 1.13 -7.53
C ILE A 63 4.75 1.01 -9.03
N TYR A 64 4.65 2.14 -9.73
CA TYR A 64 4.34 2.19 -11.16
C TYR A 64 5.36 1.42 -11.99
N ARG A 65 6.65 1.71 -11.80
CA ARG A 65 7.74 1.07 -12.54
C ARG A 65 7.87 -0.42 -12.24
N THR A 66 7.65 -0.83 -10.99
CA THR A 66 7.68 -2.24 -10.60
C THR A 66 6.51 -3.00 -11.20
N ALA A 67 5.29 -2.46 -11.11
CA ALA A 67 4.11 -3.09 -11.66
C ALA A 67 4.20 -3.23 -13.20
N ALA A 68 4.63 -2.18 -13.90
CA ALA A 68 4.84 -2.22 -15.35
C ALA A 68 5.86 -3.29 -15.74
N ALA A 69 7.04 -3.31 -15.11
CA ALA A 69 8.08 -4.29 -15.40
C ALA A 69 7.62 -5.74 -15.15
N CYS A 70 6.83 -5.98 -14.08
CA CYS A 70 6.26 -7.29 -13.82
C CYS A 70 5.27 -7.70 -14.91
N ARG A 71 4.38 -6.80 -15.34
CA ARG A 71 3.42 -7.06 -16.43
C ARG A 71 4.11 -7.41 -17.75
N ASP A 72 5.15 -6.66 -18.11
CA ASP A 72 5.92 -6.89 -19.34
C ASP A 72 6.58 -8.29 -19.35
N MET A 73 6.90 -8.83 -18.19
CA MET A 73 7.58 -10.12 -18.05
C MET A 73 6.64 -11.32 -17.83
N GLU A 74 5.34 -11.13 -17.63
CA GLU A 74 4.38 -12.22 -17.35
C GLU A 74 4.45 -13.34 -18.37
N ASN A 75 4.51 -13.02 -19.65
CA ASN A 75 4.55 -14.02 -20.72
C ASN A 75 5.89 -14.77 -20.75
N ALA A 76 7.00 -14.05 -20.63
CA ALA A 76 8.34 -14.65 -20.65
C ALA A 76 8.59 -15.58 -19.45
N LEU A 77 8.03 -15.24 -18.28
CA LEU A 77 8.16 -16.03 -17.06
C LEU A 77 7.05 -17.08 -16.91
N ASN A 78 6.02 -17.06 -17.76
CA ASN A 78 4.79 -17.84 -17.60
C ASN A 78 4.20 -17.73 -16.19
N THR A 79 4.23 -16.50 -15.62
CA THR A 79 3.84 -16.18 -14.24
C THR A 79 2.87 -15.02 -14.23
N ARG A 80 1.75 -15.12 -13.52
CA ARG A 80 0.81 -14.00 -13.31
C ARG A 80 1.17 -13.26 -12.03
N PHE A 81 1.33 -11.94 -12.13
CA PHE A 81 1.57 -11.10 -10.96
C PHE A 81 0.26 -10.54 -10.39
N HIS A 82 0.14 -10.60 -9.07
CA HIS A 82 -0.95 -10.03 -8.30
C HIS A 82 -0.40 -8.98 -7.36
N PHE A 83 -0.96 -7.78 -7.41
CA PHE A 83 -0.46 -6.66 -6.62
C PHE A 83 -1.43 -6.30 -5.50
N LYS A 84 -0.87 -5.98 -4.35
CA LYS A 84 -1.57 -5.39 -3.21
C LYS A 84 -0.76 -4.23 -2.67
N ILE A 85 -1.44 -3.19 -2.21
CA ILE A 85 -0.87 -2.11 -1.42
C ILE A 85 -1.62 -2.01 -0.10
N THR A 86 -0.91 -1.77 1.01
CA THR A 86 -1.52 -1.39 2.29
C THR A 86 -1.15 0.05 2.57
N THR A 87 -2.12 0.92 2.68
CA THR A 87 -1.91 2.37 2.81
C THR A 87 -2.76 2.95 3.93
N ASN A 88 -2.27 4.05 4.53
CA ASN A 88 -3.07 4.85 5.46
C ASN A 88 -4.16 5.69 4.75
N GLY A 89 -4.20 5.70 3.43
CA GLY A 89 -5.21 6.33 2.60
C GLY A 89 -5.07 7.83 2.40
N THR A 90 -4.32 8.55 3.23
CA THR A 90 -4.25 10.03 3.18
C THR A 90 -3.60 10.60 1.91
N LEU A 91 -2.91 9.77 1.15
CA LEU A 91 -2.32 10.11 -0.14
C LEU A 91 -3.05 9.47 -1.33
N LEU A 92 -4.16 8.76 -1.10
CA LEU A 92 -4.98 8.26 -2.21
C LEU A 92 -5.63 9.44 -2.92
N ASP A 93 -5.62 9.37 -4.25
CA ASP A 93 -6.28 10.32 -5.13
C ASP A 93 -6.86 9.59 -6.34
N ARG A 94 -7.63 10.30 -7.13
CA ARG A 94 -8.28 9.75 -8.32
C ARG A 94 -7.30 9.15 -9.32
N GLU A 95 -6.14 9.77 -9.48
CA GLU A 95 -5.10 9.27 -10.40
C GLU A 95 -4.63 7.86 -9.98
N PHE A 96 -4.32 7.69 -8.68
CA PHE A 96 -3.87 6.38 -8.17
C PHE A 96 -5.00 5.34 -8.18
N LEU A 97 -6.25 5.74 -7.87
CA LEU A 97 -7.40 4.85 -7.94
C LEU A 97 -7.63 4.33 -9.37
N ASP A 98 -7.60 5.19 -10.36
CA ASP A 98 -7.73 4.81 -11.77
C ASP A 98 -6.55 3.92 -12.23
N TYR A 99 -5.33 4.24 -11.81
CA TYR A 99 -4.15 3.42 -12.06
C TYR A 99 -4.29 2.03 -11.43
N SER A 100 -4.70 1.95 -10.17
CA SER A 100 -4.85 0.69 -9.43
C SER A 100 -5.90 -0.22 -10.07
N LYS A 101 -7.02 0.36 -10.51
CA LYS A 101 -8.07 -0.36 -11.24
C LYS A 101 -7.56 -0.93 -12.56
N LYS A 102 -6.89 -0.11 -13.37
CA LYS A 102 -6.30 -0.52 -14.66
C LYS A 102 -5.27 -1.64 -14.48
N ASN A 103 -4.44 -1.56 -13.45
CA ASN A 103 -3.35 -2.50 -13.20
C ASN A 103 -3.71 -3.63 -12.23
N ARG A 104 -4.97 -3.69 -11.76
CA ARG A 104 -5.47 -4.72 -10.83
C ARG A 104 -4.63 -4.76 -9.55
N ILE A 105 -4.40 -3.61 -8.94
CA ILE A 105 -3.75 -3.49 -7.63
C ILE A 105 -4.83 -3.46 -6.58
N LEU A 106 -4.86 -4.43 -5.69
CA LEU A 106 -5.75 -4.46 -4.55
C LEU A 106 -5.30 -3.43 -3.52
N ILE A 107 -6.16 -2.48 -3.17
CA ILE A 107 -5.88 -1.48 -2.14
C ILE A 107 -6.48 -1.93 -0.82
N ALA A 108 -5.63 -2.15 0.19
CA ALA A 108 -6.05 -2.38 1.57
C ALA A 108 -5.91 -1.07 2.35
N LEU A 109 -7.03 -0.56 2.84
CA LEU A 109 -7.08 0.70 3.59
C LEU A 109 -6.89 0.44 5.09
N SER A 110 -5.96 1.16 5.71
CA SER A 110 -5.80 1.16 7.16
C SER A 110 -6.82 2.10 7.82
N HIS A 111 -7.79 1.54 8.55
CA HIS A 111 -8.88 2.31 9.15
C HIS A 111 -9.37 1.66 10.45
N ASP A 112 -9.33 2.36 11.58
CA ASP A 112 -9.61 1.78 12.90
C ASP A 112 -11.06 2.00 13.37
N GLY A 113 -12.01 2.08 12.44
CA GLY A 113 -13.45 2.12 12.74
C GLY A 113 -13.95 3.55 13.05
N THR A 114 -14.30 3.83 14.30
CA THR A 114 -14.88 5.14 14.65
C THR A 114 -13.83 6.27 14.62
N LYS A 115 -14.28 7.51 14.42
CA LYS A 115 -13.40 8.68 14.47
C LYS A 115 -12.58 8.75 15.77
N LYS A 116 -13.22 8.44 16.90
CA LYS A 116 -12.55 8.44 18.21
C LYS A 116 -11.40 7.43 18.23
N ALA A 117 -11.63 6.20 17.81
CA ALA A 117 -10.62 5.15 17.80
C ALA A 117 -9.50 5.46 16.80
N HIS A 118 -9.86 5.88 15.60
CA HIS A 118 -8.92 6.20 14.55
C HIS A 118 -8.00 7.36 14.93
N ASP A 119 -8.58 8.50 15.32
CA ASP A 119 -7.83 9.72 15.67
C ASP A 119 -7.10 9.61 17.02
N PHE A 120 -7.40 8.60 17.84
CA PHE A 120 -6.62 8.36 19.05
C PHE A 120 -5.19 7.95 18.70
N PHE A 121 -5.00 7.11 17.70
CA PHE A 121 -3.69 6.60 17.32
C PHE A 121 -3.17 7.16 16.00
N ARG A 122 -4.01 7.26 14.94
CA ARG A 122 -3.58 7.62 13.58
C ARG A 122 -3.61 9.12 13.37
N ARG A 123 -2.52 9.76 13.75
CA ARG A 123 -2.39 11.22 13.70
C ARG A 123 -1.35 11.67 12.69
N HIS A 124 -1.56 12.85 12.16
CA HIS A 124 -0.51 13.59 11.47
C HIS A 124 0.62 13.97 12.44
N LYS A 125 1.79 14.33 11.90
CA LYS A 125 2.95 14.75 12.70
C LYS A 125 2.71 16.02 13.52
N ASP A 126 1.73 16.81 13.13
CA ASP A 126 1.27 18.02 13.86
C ASP A 126 0.20 17.71 14.94
N GLY A 127 -0.13 16.44 15.14
CA GLY A 127 -1.08 15.97 16.16
C GLY A 127 -2.54 15.95 15.72
N ARG A 128 -2.90 16.47 14.53
CA ARG A 128 -4.28 16.38 14.01
C ARG A 128 -4.65 14.94 13.67
N GLY A 129 -5.92 14.58 13.90
CA GLY A 129 -6.46 13.31 13.46
C GLY A 129 -6.50 13.19 11.93
N SER A 130 -6.51 11.98 11.42
CA SER A 130 -6.56 11.71 9.98
C SER A 130 -7.92 11.19 9.49
N TYR A 131 -8.88 10.97 10.40
CA TYR A 131 -10.18 10.36 10.08
C TYR A 131 -10.99 11.16 9.05
N ASP A 132 -11.14 12.47 9.25
CA ASP A 132 -11.98 13.31 8.37
C ASP A 132 -11.44 13.33 6.92
N GLN A 133 -10.13 13.23 6.75
CA GLN A 133 -9.54 13.11 5.42
C GLN A 133 -9.86 11.75 4.77
N LEU A 134 -10.00 10.69 5.57
CA LEU A 134 -10.30 9.37 5.04
C LEU A 134 -11.76 9.16 4.66
N GLU A 135 -12.68 9.96 5.16
CA GLU A 135 -14.11 9.78 4.90
C GLU A 135 -14.40 9.88 3.40
N SER A 136 -13.99 10.99 2.76
CA SER A 136 -14.14 11.18 1.31
C SER A 136 -13.33 10.17 0.48
N VAL A 137 -12.11 9.88 0.92
CA VAL A 137 -11.23 8.89 0.28
C VAL A 137 -11.83 7.48 0.32
N THR A 138 -12.50 7.12 1.43
CA THR A 138 -13.15 5.81 1.56
C THR A 138 -14.30 5.65 0.58
N GLU A 139 -15.12 6.68 0.40
CA GLU A 139 -16.21 6.67 -0.58
C GLU A 139 -15.67 6.50 -2.02
N GLU A 140 -14.66 7.27 -2.40
CA GLU A 140 -14.02 7.15 -3.71
C GLU A 140 -13.36 5.77 -3.92
N LEU A 141 -12.70 5.25 -2.88
CA LEU A 141 -12.08 3.92 -2.92
C LEU A 141 -13.15 2.84 -3.13
N LEU A 142 -14.26 2.86 -2.39
CA LEU A 142 -15.33 1.87 -2.52
C LEU A 142 -16.06 1.98 -3.87
N ALA A 143 -16.19 3.18 -4.42
CA ALA A 143 -16.73 3.37 -5.78
C ALA A 143 -15.80 2.76 -6.86
N ALA A 144 -14.48 2.84 -6.66
CA ALA A 144 -13.50 2.26 -7.59
C ALA A 144 -13.26 0.75 -7.34
N HIS A 145 -13.24 0.34 -6.08
CA HIS A 145 -12.91 -1.01 -5.58
C HIS A 145 -13.93 -1.46 -4.51
N PRO A 146 -15.12 -1.96 -4.88
CA PRO A 146 -16.20 -2.28 -3.94
C PRO A 146 -15.85 -3.31 -2.87
N TYR A 147 -14.79 -4.08 -3.08
CA TYR A 147 -14.32 -5.13 -2.16
C TYR A 147 -12.95 -4.80 -1.55
N ALA A 148 -12.61 -3.51 -1.44
CA ALA A 148 -11.36 -3.09 -0.82
C ALA A 148 -11.29 -3.56 0.64
N PRO A 149 -10.28 -4.34 1.07
CA PRO A 149 -10.16 -4.78 2.44
C PRO A 149 -9.77 -3.61 3.36
N VAL A 150 -10.32 -3.63 4.55
CA VAL A 150 -9.96 -2.72 5.65
C VAL A 150 -9.04 -3.43 6.62
N MET A 151 -7.93 -2.79 6.97
CA MET A 151 -6.96 -3.25 7.96
C MET A 151 -7.14 -2.41 9.22
N MET A 152 -7.64 -3.06 10.28
CA MET A 152 -7.93 -2.42 11.56
C MET A 152 -6.95 -2.89 12.63
N THR A 153 -6.45 -1.95 13.42
CA THR A 153 -5.72 -2.25 14.65
C THR A 153 -6.67 -2.06 15.83
N VAL A 154 -6.90 -3.13 16.57
CA VAL A 154 -7.74 -3.10 17.77
C VAL A 154 -6.84 -3.00 18.98
N CYS A 155 -7.06 -1.97 19.80
CA CYS A 155 -6.33 -1.72 21.03
C CYS A 155 -7.30 -1.65 22.22
N PRO A 156 -6.86 -2.04 23.44
CA PRO A 156 -7.72 -2.00 24.63
C PRO A 156 -8.24 -0.59 24.98
N GLU A 157 -7.53 0.44 24.52
CA GLU A 157 -7.86 1.85 24.80
C GLU A 157 -8.95 2.44 23.89
N THR A 158 -9.38 1.71 22.85
CA THR A 158 -10.34 2.24 21.85
C THR A 158 -11.51 1.30 21.57
#